data_633c31ab5ed27fd252be3eee4f1a57d2
#
_entry.id   633c31ab5ed27fd252be3eee4f1a57d2
#
_cell.length_a   1.000
_cell.length_b   1.000
_cell.length_c   1.000
_cell.angle_alpha   90.00
_cell.angle_beta   90.00
_cell.angle_gamma   90.00
#
_symmetry.space_group_name_H-M   'P 1'
#
loop_
_entity.id
_entity.type
_entity.pdbx_description
1 polymer ?
#
loop_
_entity_poly.entity_id
_entity_poly.type
_entity_poly.pdbx_seq_one_letter_code
_entity_poly.pdbx_strand_id
1 'polypeptide(L)' 'MAERKKILLRLDPAVHEAVAQWAADDLRSINAQIEYALRLALKQAGRGPKPKPAAE' A
#
# COMPACT_ATOMS: atom_id res chain seq x y z
N MET A 1 10.36 11.52 -12.55
CA MET A 1 9.78 10.97 -11.32
C MET A 1 8.32 10.66 -11.51
N ALA A 2 7.91 9.53 -10.97
CA ALA A 2 6.51 9.16 -11.07
C ALA A 2 5.68 9.99 -10.12
N GLU A 3 4.57 10.49 -10.61
CA GLU A 3 3.62 11.20 -9.78
C GLU A 3 2.82 10.23 -8.95
N ARG A 4 2.58 10.57 -7.69
CA ARG A 4 1.72 9.76 -6.85
C ARG A 4 0.28 10.14 -7.12
N LYS A 5 -0.55 9.12 -7.30
CA LYS A 5 -1.96 9.36 -7.54
C LYS A 5 -2.71 9.42 -6.23
N LYS A 6 -3.68 10.30 -6.17
CA LYS A 6 -4.53 10.41 -4.99
C LYS A 6 -5.76 9.57 -5.18
N ILE A 7 -6.18 8.92 -4.12
CA ILE A 7 -7.33 8.04 -4.18
C ILE A 7 -8.07 8.16 -2.86
N LEU A 8 -9.38 8.26 -2.94
CA LEU A 8 -10.21 8.26 -1.75
C LEU A 8 -10.70 6.86 -1.50
N LEU A 9 -10.33 6.32 -0.36
CA LEU A 9 -10.61 4.94 -0.04
C LEU A 9 -11.54 4.88 1.16
N ARG A 10 -12.65 4.17 0.99
CA ARG A 10 -13.58 3.93 2.08
C ARG A 10 -13.37 2.51 2.57
N LEU A 11 -13.04 2.38 3.84
CA LEU A 11 -12.76 1.08 4.42
C LEU A 11 -13.79 0.75 5.48
N ASP A 12 -14.08 -0.54 5.60
CA ASP A 12 -14.79 -1.05 6.76
C ASP A 12 -14.04 -0.61 8.01
N PRO A 13 -14.74 -0.10 9.04
CA PRO A 13 -14.05 0.36 10.24
C PRO A 13 -13.15 -0.70 10.87
N ALA A 14 -13.55 -1.96 10.84
CA ALA A 14 -12.72 -3.02 11.40
C ALA A 14 -11.44 -3.20 10.61
N VAL A 15 -11.53 -3.06 9.29
CA VAL A 15 -10.33 -3.15 8.44
C VAL A 15 -9.42 -1.97 8.68
N HIS A 16 -10.01 -0.78 8.79
CA HIS A 16 -9.23 0.42 9.05
C HIS A 16 -8.46 0.29 10.36
N GLU A 17 -9.13 -0.18 11.40
CA GLU A 17 -8.50 -0.32 12.70
C GLU A 17 -7.39 -1.35 12.67
N ALA A 18 -7.61 -2.46 11.98
CA ALA A 18 -6.59 -3.49 11.86
C ALA A 18 -5.34 -2.97 11.15
N VAL A 19 -5.56 -2.19 10.08
CA VAL A 19 -4.44 -1.63 9.36
C VAL A 19 -3.70 -0.58 10.20
N ALA A 20 -4.46 0.22 10.96
CA ALA A 20 -3.85 1.22 11.83
C ALA A 20 -2.97 0.56 12.89
N GLN A 21 -3.44 -0.54 13.48
CA GLN A 21 -2.67 -1.27 14.47
C GLN A 21 -1.41 -1.85 13.83
N TRP A 22 -1.57 -2.42 12.65
CA TRP A 22 -0.44 -2.99 11.93
C TRP A 22 0.59 -1.92 11.58
N ALA A 23 0.11 -0.75 11.15
CA ALA A 23 1.01 0.35 10.83
C ALA A 23 1.80 0.79 12.06
N ALA A 24 1.13 0.86 13.21
CA ALA A 24 1.80 1.23 14.44
C ALA A 24 2.87 0.21 14.81
N ASP A 25 2.56 -1.07 14.65
CA ASP A 25 3.51 -2.14 14.96
C ASP A 25 4.75 -2.05 14.06
N ASP A 26 4.56 -1.61 12.82
CA ASP A 26 5.66 -1.49 11.87
C ASP A 26 6.27 -0.10 11.85
N LEU A 27 5.80 0.78 12.73
CA LEU A 27 6.27 2.18 12.80
C LEU A 27 6.13 2.88 11.46
N ARG A 28 4.97 2.67 10.83
CA ARG A 28 4.65 3.29 9.55
C ARG A 28 3.38 4.10 9.67
N SER A 29 3.19 5.06 8.77
CA SER A 29 1.91 5.75 8.68
C SER A 29 0.87 4.81 8.09
N ILE A 30 -0.40 5.13 8.34
CA ILE A 30 -1.49 4.33 7.77
C ILE A 30 -1.40 4.32 6.25
N ASN A 31 -1.12 5.47 5.65
CA ASN A 31 -1.02 5.55 4.19
C ASN A 31 0.08 4.65 3.65
N ALA A 32 1.24 4.68 4.30
CA ALA A 32 2.36 3.84 3.87
C ALA A 32 2.02 2.36 4.04
N GLN A 33 1.32 2.03 5.12
CA GLN A 33 0.98 0.64 5.37
C GLN A 33 -0.04 0.14 4.36
N ILE A 34 -0.98 1.00 3.96
CA ILE A 34 -1.95 0.60 2.94
C ILE A 34 -1.25 0.35 1.62
N GLU A 35 -0.31 1.20 1.25
CA GLU A 35 0.43 0.99 0.01
C GLU A 35 1.22 -0.32 0.06
N TYR A 36 1.84 -0.58 1.19
CA TYR A 36 2.58 -1.83 1.38
C TYR A 36 1.67 -3.04 1.23
N ALA A 37 0.49 -2.97 1.86
CA ALA A 37 -0.46 -4.06 1.79
C ALA A 37 -0.94 -4.29 0.36
N LEU A 38 -1.16 -3.21 -0.37
CA LEU A 38 -1.57 -3.33 -1.77
C LEU A 38 -0.49 -3.97 -2.62
N ARG A 39 0.76 -3.62 -2.38
CA ARG A 39 1.86 -4.22 -3.11
C ARG A 39 1.94 -5.73 -2.83
N LEU A 40 1.74 -6.11 -1.58
CA LEU A 40 1.71 -7.53 -1.23
C LEU A 40 0.59 -8.25 -1.94
N ALA A 41 -0.61 -7.65 -1.94
CA ALA A 41 -1.76 -8.26 -2.57
C ALA A 41 -1.54 -8.41 -4.08
N LEU A 42 -0.99 -7.38 -4.71
CA LEU A 42 -0.72 -7.44 -6.14
C LEU A 42 0.31 -8.52 -6.45
N LYS A 43 1.32 -8.63 -5.61
CA LYS A 43 2.34 -9.65 -5.82
C LYS A 43 1.74 -11.04 -5.72
N GLN A 44 0.87 -11.26 -4.73
CA GLN A 44 0.22 -12.55 -4.57
C GLN A 44 -0.70 -12.87 -5.73
N ALA A 45 -1.30 -11.85 -6.32
CA ALA A 45 -2.16 -12.04 -7.47
C ALA A 45 -1.39 -12.18 -8.77
N GLY A 46 -0.07 -12.01 -8.73
CA GLY A 46 0.75 -12.06 -9.92
C GLY A 46 0.61 -10.82 -10.79
N ARG A 47 0.17 -9.72 -10.20
CA ARG A 47 -0.09 -8.47 -10.94
C ARG A 47 0.71 -7.31 -10.39
N GLY A 48 1.83 -7.59 -9.74
CA GLY A 48 2.64 -6.53 -9.19
C GLY A 48 3.14 -5.59 -10.27
N PRO A 49 3.47 -4.34 -9.88
CA PRO A 49 3.99 -3.40 -10.85
C PRO A 49 5.33 -3.89 -11.37
N LYS A 50 5.54 -3.68 -12.66
CA LYS A 50 6.80 -4.06 -13.27
C LYS A 50 7.86 -3.07 -12.84
N PRO A 51 9.05 -3.56 -12.51
CA PRO A 51 10.13 -2.63 -12.19
C PRO A 51 10.50 -1.81 -13.41
N LYS A 52 10.82 -0.55 -13.18
CA LYS A 52 11.25 0.30 -14.26
C LYS A 52 12.70 -0.02 -14.61
N PRO A 53 13.06 0.12 -15.88
CA PRO A 53 14.46 -0.07 -16.24
C PRO A 53 15.35 0.88 -15.48
N ALA A 54 16.52 0.42 -15.15
CA ALA A 54 17.46 1.21 -14.37
C ALA A 54 17.89 2.49 -15.10
N ALA A 55 17.80 2.48 -16.40
CA ALA A 55 18.20 3.63 -17.17
C ALA A 55 17.27 4.81 -17.04
N GLU A 56 16.12 4.62 -16.51
CA GLU A 56 15.16 5.70 -16.38
C GLU A 56 15.42 6.61 -15.28
#